data_fc778b276fd75283e0d952eb1c8b96fc
#
_entry.id   fc778b276fd75283e0d952eb1c8b96fc
#
_cell.length_a   1.000
_cell.length_b   1.000
_cell.length_c   1.000
_cell.angle_alpha   90.00
_cell.angle_beta   90.00
_cell.angle_gamma   90.00
#
_symmetry.space_group_name_H-M   'P 1'
#
loop_
_entity.id
_entity.type
_entity.pdbx_description
1 polymer ?
#
loop_
_entity_poly.entity_id
_entity_poly.type
_entity_poly.pdbx_seq_one_letter_code
_entity_poly.pdbx_strand_id
1 'polypeptide(L)'
;MAQAGFILENKAKKKRIPFKIVNNLVVIEIEINGTPLSFILDTGVKSTILFSLEAADSVQLKNTSPVQLQGLGAGGMVEALKSLNNHIKVGEAVDKSHALYVIFDSSLNFSPRMGVPIHGILGNEFFKNFVVKINYASEVITIYDPQKHTFKKCKKCEDLKLNFVNGKPYINLQVASETIQEEVTLLIDSGSSDVLWLFDELGFINENPKNYFNDFLGLGLSGNIFGKRARVPKLILGDYLLKDVNTSFPEEVAVLKARFYEDRDGTIGGGFLSRFTITFDYGGSLVRFKKNRNFKKPFHYNMSGLTLEHGGMELVKEERQAAINKNSDSRSEALTRNSISITTEFNFTLVPIYIVVDVREGSPAALAGIVENDEIVNVNGKPAYRYKLYQLISLFSSEEDKRISLHIKRDGEIQKVAFNLKSLF
;
A
#
# COMPACT_ATOMS: atom_id res chain seq x y z
N MET A 1 -33.87 -9.03 -15.70
CA MET A 1 -32.62 -8.31 -15.94
C MET A 1 -31.62 -8.75 -14.87
N ALA A 2 -30.42 -9.20 -15.24
CA ALA A 2 -29.38 -9.51 -14.26
C ALA A 2 -29.00 -8.18 -13.57
N GLN A 3 -28.92 -8.20 -12.24
CA GLN A 3 -28.51 -7.05 -11.45
C GLN A 3 -27.03 -6.74 -11.83
N ALA A 4 -26.77 -5.56 -12.39
CA ALA A 4 -25.42 -5.15 -12.75
C ALA A 4 -24.62 -4.82 -11.48
N GLY A 5 -23.35 -5.30 -11.42
CA GLY A 5 -22.44 -5.05 -10.32
C GLY A 5 -22.39 -6.15 -9.26
N PHE A 6 -21.61 -5.89 -8.21
CA PHE A 6 -21.37 -6.85 -7.13
C PHE A 6 -22.63 -7.13 -6.30
N ILE A 7 -22.88 -8.41 -6.02
CA ILE A 7 -23.93 -8.90 -5.13
C ILE A 7 -23.35 -9.84 -4.08
N LEU A 8 -23.97 -9.91 -2.91
CA LEU A 8 -23.66 -10.95 -1.91
C LEU A 8 -24.34 -12.25 -2.27
N GLU A 9 -23.60 -13.33 -2.39
CA GLU A 9 -24.17 -14.66 -2.52
C GLU A 9 -24.97 -15.03 -1.28
N ASN A 10 -25.96 -15.91 -1.45
CA ASN A 10 -26.82 -16.43 -0.38
C ASN A 10 -27.63 -15.38 0.41
N LYS A 11 -27.90 -14.18 -0.16
CA LYS A 11 -28.67 -13.11 0.47
C LYS A 11 -28.19 -12.74 1.88
N ALA A 12 -26.88 -12.91 2.13
CA ALA A 12 -26.27 -12.60 3.41
C ALA A 12 -26.42 -11.11 3.78
N LYS A 13 -26.61 -10.82 5.08
CA LYS A 13 -26.69 -9.42 5.55
C LYS A 13 -25.32 -8.74 5.57
N LYS A 14 -24.26 -9.50 5.79
CA LYS A 14 -22.87 -9.02 5.85
C LYS A 14 -21.90 -10.15 5.63
N LYS A 15 -20.73 -9.81 5.12
CA LYS A 15 -19.58 -10.71 4.97
C LYS A 15 -18.28 -10.03 5.37
N ARG A 16 -17.27 -10.82 5.73
CA ARG A 16 -15.93 -10.34 6.10
C ARG A 16 -14.93 -10.83 5.09
N ILE A 17 -14.02 -9.93 4.70
CA ILE A 17 -12.94 -10.18 3.76
C ILE A 17 -11.65 -9.78 4.49
N PRO A 18 -10.70 -10.71 4.71
CA PRO A 18 -9.38 -10.37 5.24
C PRO A 18 -8.59 -9.58 4.20
N PHE A 19 -7.69 -8.74 4.65
CA PHE A 19 -6.75 -8.03 3.79
C PHE A 19 -5.37 -7.94 4.44
N LYS A 20 -4.37 -7.51 3.68
CA LYS A 20 -3.04 -7.20 4.18
C LYS A 20 -2.77 -5.71 4.00
N ILE A 21 -2.10 -5.10 4.97
CA ILE A 21 -1.59 -3.73 4.82
C ILE A 21 -0.16 -3.82 4.31
N VAL A 22 0.07 -3.24 3.14
CA VAL A 22 1.39 -3.13 2.52
C VAL A 22 1.62 -1.67 2.17
N ASN A 23 2.61 -1.02 2.77
CA ASN A 23 2.90 0.41 2.58
C ASN A 23 1.64 1.30 2.72
N ASN A 24 0.84 1.09 3.78
CA ASN A 24 -0.44 1.74 4.06
C ASN A 24 -1.59 1.41 3.08
N LEU A 25 -1.35 0.61 2.03
CA LEU A 25 -2.37 0.21 1.06
C LEU A 25 -3.10 -1.05 1.52
N VAL A 26 -4.36 -1.15 1.15
CA VAL A 26 -5.22 -2.31 1.41
C VAL A 26 -5.09 -3.29 0.26
N VAL A 27 -4.42 -4.43 0.49
CA VAL A 27 -4.24 -5.49 -0.50
C VAL A 27 -5.17 -6.65 -0.18
N ILE A 28 -6.02 -7.00 -1.15
CA ILE A 28 -7.02 -8.08 -1.05
C ILE A 28 -6.77 -9.14 -2.13
N GLU A 29 -7.19 -10.35 -1.86
CA GLU A 29 -7.28 -11.40 -2.85
C GLU A 29 -8.63 -11.34 -3.55
N ILE A 30 -8.61 -11.34 -4.87
CA ILE A 30 -9.80 -11.42 -5.73
C ILE A 30 -9.63 -12.57 -6.72
N GLU A 31 -10.72 -13.05 -7.27
CA GLU A 31 -10.70 -14.06 -8.33
C GLU A 31 -11.28 -13.45 -9.62
N ILE A 32 -10.53 -13.50 -10.72
CA ILE A 32 -10.99 -13.07 -12.05
C ILE A 32 -11.06 -14.28 -12.96
N ASN A 33 -12.26 -14.64 -13.42
CA ASN A 33 -12.52 -15.79 -14.29
C ASN A 33 -11.89 -17.11 -13.77
N GLY A 34 -11.84 -17.29 -12.45
CA GLY A 34 -11.28 -18.47 -11.78
C GLY A 34 -9.80 -18.35 -11.36
N THR A 35 -9.11 -17.27 -11.74
CA THR A 35 -7.71 -17.04 -11.36
C THR A 35 -7.62 -16.15 -10.12
N PRO A 36 -7.01 -16.61 -9.01
CA PRO A 36 -6.79 -15.80 -7.81
C PRO A 36 -5.65 -14.80 -8.02
N LEU A 37 -5.87 -13.53 -7.68
CA LEU A 37 -4.97 -12.41 -7.91
C LEU A 37 -4.99 -11.46 -6.72
N SER A 38 -3.86 -10.77 -6.47
CA SER A 38 -3.74 -9.76 -5.40
C SER A 38 -3.99 -8.35 -5.96
N PHE A 39 -4.94 -7.63 -5.39
CA PHE A 39 -5.38 -6.31 -5.86
C PHE A 39 -5.33 -5.28 -4.74
N ILE A 40 -4.98 -4.04 -5.09
CA ILE A 40 -5.17 -2.89 -4.22
C ILE A 40 -6.66 -2.51 -4.26
N LEU A 41 -7.28 -2.33 -3.10
CA LEU A 41 -8.63 -1.77 -2.99
C LEU A 41 -8.52 -0.25 -2.96
N ASP A 42 -9.03 0.42 -4.01
CA ASP A 42 -8.77 1.82 -4.29
C ASP A 42 -10.08 2.62 -4.49
N THR A 43 -10.33 3.55 -3.59
CA THR A 43 -11.47 4.48 -3.68
C THR A 43 -11.23 5.62 -4.68
N GLY A 44 -9.97 5.92 -5.02
CA GLY A 44 -9.57 6.98 -5.94
C GLY A 44 -9.69 6.61 -7.43
N VAL A 45 -9.91 5.33 -7.75
CA VAL A 45 -10.06 4.84 -9.12
C VAL A 45 -11.49 4.39 -9.40
N LYS A 46 -12.01 4.76 -10.56
CA LYS A 46 -13.40 4.44 -10.95
C LYS A 46 -13.57 2.97 -11.30
N SER A 47 -12.65 2.40 -12.06
CA SER A 47 -12.80 1.08 -12.68
C SER A 47 -11.72 0.11 -12.22
N THR A 48 -12.00 -1.18 -12.35
CA THR A 48 -11.03 -2.23 -12.09
C THR A 48 -9.96 -2.26 -13.18
N ILE A 49 -8.69 -2.28 -12.79
CA ILE A 49 -7.54 -2.28 -13.70
C ILE A 49 -6.64 -3.48 -13.37
N LEU A 50 -6.30 -4.27 -14.37
CA LEU A 50 -5.29 -5.32 -14.34
C LEU A 50 -4.05 -4.80 -15.08
N PHE A 51 -2.86 -4.89 -14.52
CA PHE A 51 -1.63 -4.35 -15.12
C PHE A 51 -0.40 -5.24 -14.98
N SER A 52 -0.45 -6.29 -14.18
CA SER A 52 0.68 -7.21 -14.02
C SER A 52 0.18 -8.62 -13.76
N LEU A 53 0.90 -9.60 -14.32
CA LEU A 53 0.72 -11.03 -14.03
C LEU A 53 2.09 -11.62 -13.74
N GLU A 54 2.17 -12.48 -12.74
CA GLU A 54 3.35 -13.29 -12.51
C GLU A 54 3.46 -14.39 -13.58
N ALA A 55 4.65 -14.99 -13.75
CA ALA A 55 4.90 -15.95 -14.82
C ALA A 55 3.98 -17.18 -14.82
N ALA A 56 3.40 -17.53 -13.67
CA ALA A 56 2.46 -18.65 -13.53
C ALA A 56 0.99 -18.25 -13.70
N ASP A 57 0.68 -16.95 -13.76
CA ASP A 57 -0.69 -16.48 -13.82
C ASP A 57 -1.21 -16.45 -15.25
N SER A 58 -2.42 -16.89 -15.44
CA SER A 58 -3.14 -16.82 -16.72
C SER A 58 -4.59 -16.46 -16.47
N VAL A 59 -5.04 -15.38 -17.09
CA VAL A 59 -6.43 -14.90 -17.01
C VAL A 59 -7.07 -14.91 -18.39
N GLN A 60 -8.12 -15.69 -18.57
CA GLN A 60 -8.91 -15.66 -19.80
C GLN A 60 -9.85 -14.45 -19.79
N LEU A 61 -9.54 -13.45 -20.60
CA LEU A 61 -10.35 -12.23 -20.74
C LEU A 61 -11.38 -12.39 -21.86
N LYS A 62 -12.53 -11.73 -21.70
CA LYS A 62 -13.66 -11.81 -22.63
C LYS A 62 -13.93 -10.45 -23.28
N ASN A 63 -14.41 -10.49 -24.54
CA ASN A 63 -14.94 -9.31 -25.25
C ASN A 63 -14.02 -8.09 -25.13
N THR A 64 -12.78 -8.23 -25.57
CA THR A 64 -11.75 -7.19 -25.49
C THR A 64 -11.84 -6.18 -26.62
N SER A 65 -11.61 -4.90 -26.32
CA SER A 65 -11.50 -3.81 -27.30
C SER A 65 -10.43 -2.81 -26.88
N PRO A 66 -9.64 -2.24 -27.83
CA PRO A 66 -8.63 -1.24 -27.53
C PRO A 66 -9.26 0.05 -26.98
N VAL A 67 -8.60 0.66 -26.01
CA VAL A 67 -8.97 1.96 -25.44
C VAL A 67 -7.71 2.69 -24.97
N GLN A 68 -7.83 4.00 -24.72
CA GLN A 68 -6.78 4.79 -24.10
C GLN A 68 -7.23 5.25 -22.71
N LEU A 69 -6.34 5.16 -21.73
CA LEU A 69 -6.56 5.59 -20.36
C LEU A 69 -5.62 6.74 -20.02
N GLN A 70 -6.00 7.51 -19.00
CA GLN A 70 -5.19 8.59 -18.45
C GLN A 70 -5.41 8.69 -16.95
N GLY A 71 -4.34 8.99 -16.21
CA GLY A 71 -4.36 9.18 -14.77
C GLY A 71 -3.43 10.30 -14.32
N LEU A 72 -3.04 10.28 -13.05
CA LEU A 72 -2.04 11.19 -12.50
C LEU A 72 -0.65 10.90 -13.09
N GLY A 73 0.18 11.93 -13.20
CA GLY A 73 1.53 11.89 -13.75
C GLY A 73 1.69 12.86 -14.92
N ALA A 74 2.93 13.17 -15.26
CA ALA A 74 3.28 14.11 -16.35
C ALA A 74 3.21 13.46 -17.75
N GLY A 75 2.98 12.16 -17.85
CA GLY A 75 2.91 11.41 -19.11
C GLY A 75 1.59 11.56 -19.85
N GLY A 76 1.55 10.95 -21.03
CA GLY A 76 0.40 10.95 -21.93
C GLY A 76 -0.69 9.94 -21.59
N MET A 77 -1.48 9.58 -22.61
CA MET A 77 -2.44 8.48 -22.55
C MET A 77 -1.70 7.13 -22.61
N VAL A 78 -2.23 6.15 -21.89
CA VAL A 78 -1.72 4.79 -21.83
C VAL A 78 -2.65 3.88 -22.62
N GLU A 79 -2.07 3.06 -23.49
CA GLU A 79 -2.82 2.05 -24.24
C GLU A 79 -3.31 0.94 -23.31
N ALA A 80 -4.57 0.54 -23.49
CA ALA A 80 -5.21 -0.48 -22.69
C ALA A 80 -6.21 -1.28 -23.51
N LEU A 81 -6.60 -2.44 -22.99
CA LEU A 81 -7.77 -3.17 -23.45
C LEU A 81 -8.90 -3.04 -22.44
N LYS A 82 -10.09 -2.72 -22.90
CA LYS A 82 -11.32 -2.87 -22.12
C LYS A 82 -11.84 -4.29 -22.34
N SER A 83 -12.08 -5.02 -21.26
CA SER A 83 -12.66 -6.37 -21.28
C SER A 83 -14.02 -6.36 -20.58
N LEU A 84 -15.01 -7.02 -21.16
CA LEU A 84 -16.39 -7.08 -20.67
C LEU A 84 -16.78 -8.51 -20.27
N ASN A 85 -17.85 -8.63 -19.46
CA ASN A 85 -18.45 -9.90 -19.06
C ASN A 85 -17.47 -10.85 -18.33
N ASN A 86 -16.60 -10.28 -17.51
CA ASN A 86 -15.73 -11.06 -16.64
C ASN A 86 -16.45 -11.41 -15.33
N HIS A 87 -16.15 -12.59 -14.82
CA HIS A 87 -16.62 -13.01 -13.50
C HIS A 87 -15.60 -12.61 -12.45
N ILE A 88 -15.95 -11.70 -11.55
CA ILE A 88 -15.09 -11.28 -10.44
C ILE A 88 -15.69 -11.71 -9.11
N LYS A 89 -14.85 -12.26 -8.25
CA LYS A 89 -15.21 -12.67 -6.90
C LYS A 89 -14.26 -12.07 -5.88
N VAL A 90 -14.82 -11.46 -4.83
CA VAL A 90 -14.10 -10.84 -3.71
C VAL A 90 -14.67 -11.41 -2.42
N GLY A 91 -14.05 -12.44 -1.89
CA GLY A 91 -14.66 -13.28 -0.84
C GLY A 91 -15.99 -13.89 -1.31
N GLU A 92 -17.12 -13.48 -0.72
CA GLU A 92 -18.46 -13.92 -1.13
C GLU A 92 -19.24 -12.85 -1.92
N ALA A 93 -18.59 -11.76 -2.30
CA ALA A 93 -19.14 -10.78 -3.22
C ALA A 93 -18.80 -11.18 -4.66
N VAL A 94 -19.79 -11.22 -5.54
CA VAL A 94 -19.63 -11.67 -6.93
C VAL A 94 -20.23 -10.65 -7.89
N ASP A 95 -19.49 -10.33 -8.95
CA ASP A 95 -20.01 -9.68 -10.15
C ASP A 95 -19.82 -10.60 -11.35
N LYS A 96 -20.89 -11.03 -11.98
CA LYS A 96 -20.90 -12.02 -13.07
C LYS A 96 -20.67 -11.40 -14.46
N SER A 97 -20.69 -10.08 -14.55
CA SER A 97 -20.56 -9.36 -15.84
C SER A 97 -19.73 -8.09 -15.69
N HIS A 98 -18.63 -8.20 -14.98
CA HIS A 98 -17.75 -7.07 -14.65
C HIS A 98 -16.98 -6.59 -15.88
N ALA A 99 -16.85 -5.27 -16.00
CA ALA A 99 -15.98 -4.63 -16.96
C ALA A 99 -14.65 -4.28 -16.27
N LEU A 100 -13.52 -4.61 -16.90
CA LEU A 100 -12.20 -4.25 -16.42
C LEU A 100 -11.32 -3.74 -17.55
N TYR A 101 -10.24 -3.06 -17.18
CA TYR A 101 -9.22 -2.58 -18.10
C TYR A 101 -7.92 -3.34 -17.87
N VAL A 102 -7.19 -3.58 -18.96
CA VAL A 102 -5.88 -4.26 -18.92
C VAL A 102 -4.84 -3.34 -19.52
N ILE A 103 -3.78 -3.11 -18.80
CA ILE A 103 -2.64 -2.28 -19.22
C ILE A 103 -1.43 -3.19 -19.34
N PHE A 104 -0.71 -3.08 -20.48
CA PHE A 104 0.46 -3.91 -20.77
C PHE A 104 1.79 -3.16 -20.55
N ASP A 105 1.76 -2.04 -19.88
CA ASP A 105 2.97 -1.26 -19.59
C ASP A 105 3.70 -1.85 -18.36
N SER A 106 4.87 -2.43 -18.60
CA SER A 106 5.71 -3.02 -17.56
C SER A 106 6.20 -1.99 -16.52
N SER A 107 6.22 -0.70 -16.87
CA SER A 107 6.58 0.38 -15.92
C SER A 107 5.56 0.54 -14.81
N LEU A 108 4.33 0.03 -15.01
CA LEU A 108 3.25 0.02 -14.00
C LEU A 108 3.26 -1.24 -13.12
N ASN A 109 4.31 -2.06 -13.17
CA ASN A 109 4.45 -3.17 -12.24
C ASN A 109 4.87 -2.67 -10.86
N PHE A 110 3.93 -2.63 -9.93
CA PHE A 110 4.18 -2.22 -8.55
C PHE A 110 4.79 -3.32 -7.66
N SER A 111 4.79 -4.58 -8.11
CA SER A 111 5.23 -5.73 -7.29
C SER A 111 6.64 -5.57 -6.72
N PRO A 112 7.67 -5.11 -7.48
CA PRO A 112 9.01 -4.90 -6.94
C PRO A 112 9.05 -3.89 -5.80
N ARG A 113 8.35 -2.75 -5.93
CA ARG A 113 8.27 -1.68 -4.92
C ARG A 113 7.44 -2.08 -3.69
N MET A 114 6.46 -2.94 -3.89
CA MET A 114 5.60 -3.42 -2.81
C MET A 114 6.20 -4.64 -2.09
N GLY A 115 7.11 -5.37 -2.72
CA GLY A 115 7.69 -6.59 -2.18
C GLY A 115 6.69 -7.74 -2.04
N VAL A 116 5.55 -7.62 -2.71
CA VAL A 116 4.49 -8.63 -2.83
C VAL A 116 3.85 -8.50 -4.20
N PRO A 117 3.33 -9.59 -4.79
CA PRO A 117 2.61 -9.52 -6.05
C PRO A 117 1.41 -8.57 -5.97
N ILE A 118 1.35 -7.62 -6.89
CA ILE A 118 0.21 -6.73 -7.10
C ILE A 118 -0.16 -6.78 -8.57
N HIS A 119 -1.31 -7.37 -8.86
CA HIS A 119 -1.76 -7.62 -10.23
C HIS A 119 -2.65 -6.50 -10.76
N GLY A 120 -3.29 -5.74 -9.88
CA GLY A 120 -4.24 -4.72 -10.30
C GLY A 120 -4.81 -3.88 -9.17
N ILE A 121 -5.81 -3.10 -9.54
CA ILE A 121 -6.57 -2.20 -8.67
C ILE A 121 -8.06 -2.50 -8.80
N LEU A 122 -8.74 -2.71 -7.67
CA LEU A 122 -10.21 -2.80 -7.60
C LEU A 122 -10.78 -1.44 -7.22
N GLY A 123 -11.47 -0.81 -8.16
CA GLY A 123 -11.98 0.55 -8.02
C GLY A 123 -13.32 0.68 -7.30
N ASN A 124 -13.94 1.84 -7.45
CA ASN A 124 -15.15 2.23 -6.73
C ASN A 124 -16.39 1.37 -7.07
N GLU A 125 -16.37 0.60 -8.16
CA GLU A 125 -17.45 -0.31 -8.54
C GLU A 125 -17.78 -1.31 -7.43
N PHE A 126 -16.80 -1.68 -6.61
CA PHE A 126 -17.02 -2.49 -5.42
C PHE A 126 -17.76 -1.73 -4.32
N PHE A 127 -17.43 -0.46 -4.12
CA PHE A 127 -18.03 0.37 -3.06
C PHE A 127 -19.48 0.76 -3.35
N LYS A 128 -19.87 0.88 -4.62
CA LYS A 128 -21.23 1.30 -5.01
C LYS A 128 -22.34 0.34 -4.55
N ASN A 129 -22.00 -0.93 -4.44
CA ASN A 129 -22.99 -1.98 -4.22
C ASN A 129 -23.12 -2.38 -2.74
N PHE A 130 -22.25 -1.86 -1.86
CA PHE A 130 -22.20 -2.24 -0.46
C PHE A 130 -22.00 -1.03 0.46
N VAL A 131 -22.41 -1.18 1.72
CA VAL A 131 -21.80 -0.39 2.78
C VAL A 131 -20.51 -1.11 3.19
N VAL A 132 -19.37 -0.44 2.98
CA VAL A 132 -18.04 -1.03 3.15
C VAL A 132 -17.35 -0.48 4.38
N LYS A 133 -17.09 -1.35 5.38
CA LYS A 133 -16.34 -0.98 6.58
C LYS A 133 -14.94 -1.56 6.51
N ILE A 134 -13.93 -0.69 6.51
CA ILE A 134 -12.51 -1.06 6.53
C ILE A 134 -11.98 -0.85 7.95
N ASN A 135 -11.54 -1.93 8.59
CA ASN A 135 -10.91 -1.89 9.90
C ASN A 135 -9.41 -2.18 9.77
N TYR A 136 -8.62 -1.14 9.64
CA TYR A 136 -7.16 -1.24 9.49
C TYR A 136 -6.48 -1.87 10.71
N ALA A 137 -7.03 -1.73 11.91
CA ALA A 137 -6.42 -2.29 13.12
C ALA A 137 -6.55 -3.82 13.23
N SER A 138 -7.56 -4.41 12.58
CA SER A 138 -7.80 -5.86 12.54
C SER A 138 -7.62 -6.46 11.15
N GLU A 139 -7.29 -5.66 10.16
CA GLU A 139 -7.08 -6.05 8.76
C GLU A 139 -8.28 -6.82 8.17
N VAL A 140 -9.49 -6.29 8.44
CA VAL A 140 -10.74 -6.89 7.97
C VAL A 140 -11.63 -5.83 7.34
N ILE A 141 -12.06 -6.09 6.11
CA ILE A 141 -13.17 -5.41 5.46
C ILE A 141 -14.46 -6.14 5.84
N THR A 142 -15.49 -5.39 6.18
CA THR A 142 -16.85 -5.94 6.32
C THR A 142 -17.74 -5.24 5.32
N ILE A 143 -18.34 -5.99 4.42
CA ILE A 143 -19.34 -5.52 3.48
C ILE A 143 -20.73 -5.86 4.00
N TYR A 144 -21.66 -4.92 3.83
CA TYR A 144 -23.03 -5.06 4.24
C TYR A 144 -23.96 -4.84 3.03
N ASP A 145 -25.04 -5.58 2.99
CA ASP A 145 -26.17 -5.29 2.08
C ASP A 145 -26.75 -3.91 2.45
N PRO A 146 -26.74 -2.92 1.54
CA PRO A 146 -27.19 -1.56 1.86
C PRO A 146 -28.64 -1.52 2.35
N GLN A 147 -29.52 -2.39 1.83
CA GLN A 147 -30.92 -2.44 2.22
C GLN A 147 -31.14 -2.97 3.64
N LYS A 148 -30.15 -3.68 4.20
CA LYS A 148 -30.20 -4.31 5.51
C LYS A 148 -29.28 -3.66 6.54
N HIS A 149 -28.48 -2.66 6.12
CA HIS A 149 -27.59 -1.93 7.02
C HIS A 149 -28.25 -0.69 7.58
N THR A 150 -28.06 -0.48 8.88
CA THR A 150 -28.51 0.74 9.56
C THR A 150 -27.36 1.32 10.37
N PHE A 151 -27.05 2.59 10.15
CA PHE A 151 -26.05 3.29 10.97
C PHE A 151 -26.59 3.50 12.39
N LYS A 152 -25.93 2.87 13.35
CA LYS A 152 -26.21 3.11 14.78
C LYS A 152 -25.61 4.43 15.21
N LYS A 153 -26.22 5.13 16.18
CA LYS A 153 -25.62 6.30 16.83
C LYS A 153 -24.23 5.96 17.38
N CYS A 154 -23.25 6.79 17.09
CA CYS A 154 -21.88 6.62 17.53
C CYS A 154 -21.34 7.94 18.10
N LYS A 155 -21.23 8.03 19.44
CA LYS A 155 -20.76 9.26 20.14
C LYS A 155 -19.26 9.55 19.93
N LYS A 156 -18.51 8.59 19.39
CA LYS A 156 -17.05 8.68 19.17
C LYS A 156 -16.72 8.46 17.70
N CYS A 157 -17.56 8.92 16.82
CA CYS A 157 -17.39 8.86 15.36
C CYS A 157 -17.66 10.23 14.77
N GLU A 158 -16.98 10.54 13.69
CA GLU A 158 -17.27 11.64 12.81
C GLU A 158 -17.95 11.12 11.56
N ASP A 159 -19.14 11.64 11.28
CA ASP A 159 -19.91 11.34 10.09
C ASP A 159 -19.83 12.53 9.14
N LEU A 160 -19.25 12.34 7.97
CA LEU A 160 -19.09 13.37 6.95
C LEU A 160 -19.90 13.02 5.71
N LYS A 161 -20.40 14.06 5.05
CA LYS A 161 -21.03 13.92 3.75
C LYS A 161 -19.98 13.60 2.70
N LEU A 162 -20.25 12.59 1.87
CA LEU A 162 -19.47 12.32 0.67
C LEU A 162 -20.01 13.14 -0.51
N ASN A 163 -19.13 13.84 -1.19
CA ASN A 163 -19.39 14.39 -2.51
C ASN A 163 -18.75 13.46 -3.55
N PHE A 164 -19.37 13.36 -4.73
CA PHE A 164 -18.85 12.50 -5.79
C PHE A 164 -18.59 13.30 -7.07
N VAL A 165 -17.37 13.21 -7.59
CA VAL A 165 -17.02 13.71 -8.92
C VAL A 165 -16.48 12.53 -9.73
N ASN A 166 -17.08 12.25 -10.87
CA ASN A 166 -16.74 11.09 -11.71
C ASN A 166 -16.73 9.75 -10.96
N GLY A 167 -17.57 9.64 -9.91
CA GLY A 167 -17.68 8.44 -9.06
C GLY A 167 -16.62 8.30 -7.99
N LYS A 168 -15.69 9.24 -7.83
CA LYS A 168 -14.69 9.29 -6.77
C LYS A 168 -15.22 10.02 -5.54
N PRO A 169 -14.90 9.59 -4.30
CA PRO A 169 -15.42 10.17 -3.07
C PRO A 169 -14.58 11.34 -2.55
N TYR A 170 -15.20 12.47 -2.29
CA TYR A 170 -14.56 13.67 -1.74
C TYR A 170 -15.17 14.08 -0.42
N ILE A 171 -14.35 14.67 0.44
CA ILE A 171 -14.77 15.32 1.70
C ILE A 171 -14.04 16.64 1.86
N ASN A 172 -14.64 17.54 2.65
CA ASN A 172 -14.01 18.79 3.05
C ASN A 172 -13.39 18.61 4.44
N LEU A 173 -12.13 19.00 4.58
CA LEU A 173 -11.39 19.05 5.84
C LEU A 173 -10.77 20.43 6.01
N GLN A 174 -10.33 20.76 7.23
CA GLN A 174 -9.59 21.98 7.48
C GLN A 174 -8.11 21.67 7.68
N VAL A 175 -7.25 22.46 7.02
CA VAL A 175 -5.80 22.52 7.26
C VAL A 175 -5.48 23.84 7.93
N ALA A 176 -4.61 23.81 8.97
CA ALA A 176 -4.32 25.02 9.72
C ALA A 176 -2.90 25.06 10.28
N SER A 177 -2.40 26.28 10.49
CA SER A 177 -1.23 26.63 11.24
C SER A 177 -1.58 27.69 12.32
N GLU A 178 -0.64 28.47 12.77
CA GLU A 178 -0.91 29.65 13.60
C GLU A 178 -1.51 30.82 12.81
N THR A 179 -1.17 30.92 11.53
CA THR A 179 -1.53 32.04 10.63
C THR A 179 -2.45 31.64 9.49
N ILE A 180 -2.63 30.33 9.23
CA ILE A 180 -3.39 29.80 8.08
C ILE A 180 -4.54 28.96 8.62
N GLN A 181 -5.71 29.13 8.07
CA GLN A 181 -6.86 28.24 8.28
C GLN A 181 -7.68 28.19 7.00
N GLU A 182 -7.59 27.04 6.32
CA GLU A 182 -8.23 26.84 5.01
C GLU A 182 -9.07 25.55 5.01
N GLU A 183 -10.24 25.62 4.38
CA GLU A 183 -11.03 24.44 4.05
C GLU A 183 -10.59 23.90 2.70
N VAL A 184 -10.29 22.62 2.63
CA VAL A 184 -9.77 21.94 1.44
C VAL A 184 -10.66 20.77 1.05
N THR A 185 -10.92 20.64 -0.26
CA THR A 185 -11.66 19.51 -0.84
C THR A 185 -10.68 18.39 -1.18
N LEU A 186 -10.78 17.28 -0.48
CA LEU A 186 -9.85 16.16 -0.57
C LEU A 186 -10.52 14.90 -1.11
N LEU A 187 -9.87 14.26 -2.08
CA LEU A 187 -10.21 12.91 -2.51
C LEU A 187 -9.87 11.92 -1.37
N ILE A 188 -10.78 11.03 -1.05
CA ILE A 188 -10.45 9.86 -0.22
C ILE A 188 -9.88 8.78 -1.13
N ASP A 189 -8.58 8.51 -0.99
CA ASP A 189 -7.83 7.65 -1.90
C ASP A 189 -7.11 6.53 -1.13
N SER A 190 -7.72 5.36 -1.04
CA SER A 190 -7.10 4.20 -0.41
C SER A 190 -6.01 3.53 -1.28
N GLY A 191 -5.83 3.96 -2.53
CA GLY A 191 -4.75 3.58 -3.43
C GLY A 191 -3.50 4.46 -3.30
N SER A 192 -3.54 5.54 -2.52
CA SER A 192 -2.39 6.35 -2.17
C SER A 192 -1.81 5.91 -0.83
N SER A 193 -0.49 5.71 -0.74
CA SER A 193 0.21 5.31 0.50
C SER A 193 0.48 6.48 1.46
N ASP A 194 0.50 7.70 0.96
CA ASP A 194 0.80 8.92 1.72
C ASP A 194 -0.31 9.28 2.72
N VAL A 195 -0.06 10.27 3.55
CA VAL A 195 -1.02 10.77 4.53
C VAL A 195 -1.92 11.83 3.90
N LEU A 196 -1.30 12.89 3.38
CA LEU A 196 -1.97 14.05 2.79
C LEU A 196 -1.18 14.52 1.57
N TRP A 197 -1.89 14.79 0.49
CA TRP A 197 -1.39 15.59 -0.64
C TRP A 197 -2.16 16.88 -0.68
N LEU A 198 -1.46 17.99 -0.89
CA LEU A 198 -2.05 19.30 -1.22
C LEU A 198 -1.46 19.76 -2.54
N PHE A 199 -2.29 20.23 -3.45
CA PHE A 199 -1.90 20.67 -4.79
C PHE A 199 -1.43 22.13 -4.81
N ASP A 200 -1.62 22.83 -3.70
CA ASP A 200 -1.12 24.18 -3.47
C ASP A 200 -0.38 24.21 -2.13
N GLU A 201 0.68 24.98 -2.09
CA GLU A 201 1.49 25.10 -0.87
C GLU A 201 0.76 25.88 0.24
N LEU A 202 -0.25 26.69 -0.10
CA LEU A 202 -1.08 27.49 0.83
C LEU A 202 -0.27 28.26 1.89
N GLY A 203 1.02 28.53 1.59
CA GLY A 203 1.94 29.15 2.53
C GLY A 203 2.49 28.21 3.64
N PHE A 204 2.19 26.90 3.61
CA PHE A 204 2.79 25.94 4.53
C PHE A 204 4.26 25.66 4.24
N ILE A 205 4.67 25.80 2.97
CA ILE A 205 6.05 25.79 2.58
C ILE A 205 6.52 27.26 2.53
N ASN A 206 7.33 27.65 3.49
CA ASN A 206 8.00 28.95 3.44
C ASN A 206 9.35 28.79 2.71
N GLU A 207 9.99 29.90 2.34
CA GLU A 207 11.26 29.92 1.62
C GLU A 207 12.44 29.31 2.40
N ASN A 208 12.22 28.84 3.64
CA ASN A 208 13.25 28.18 4.43
C ASN A 208 13.42 26.72 3.96
N PRO A 209 14.52 26.37 3.28
CA PRO A 209 14.76 25.05 2.74
C PRO A 209 14.87 23.94 3.81
N LYS A 210 14.91 24.31 5.09
CA LYS A 210 14.90 23.35 6.20
C LYS A 210 13.52 22.76 6.49
N ASN A 211 12.46 23.33 5.92
CA ASN A 211 11.08 22.93 6.21
C ASN A 211 10.49 21.98 5.17
N TYR A 212 11.24 21.65 4.12
CA TYR A 212 10.83 20.70 3.10
C TYR A 212 12.04 20.01 2.44
N PHE A 213 11.78 18.96 1.73
CA PHE A 213 12.75 18.31 0.83
C PHE A 213 12.03 17.80 -0.42
N ASN A 214 12.76 17.74 -1.53
CA ASN A 214 12.26 17.14 -2.77
C ASN A 214 12.32 15.62 -2.66
N ASP A 215 11.29 14.95 -3.19
CA ASP A 215 11.17 13.50 -3.13
C ASP A 215 10.37 12.96 -4.31
N PHE A 216 10.56 11.68 -4.60
CA PHE A 216 9.63 10.90 -5.40
C PHE A 216 8.38 10.64 -4.56
N LEU A 217 7.22 11.11 -5.03
CA LEU A 217 5.96 11.01 -4.30
C LEU A 217 5.18 9.73 -4.64
N GLY A 218 5.38 9.19 -5.83
CA GLY A 218 4.71 7.98 -6.27
C GLY A 218 4.66 7.78 -7.77
N LEU A 219 4.06 6.66 -8.15
CA LEU A 219 3.80 6.31 -9.54
C LEU A 219 2.30 6.42 -9.82
N GLY A 220 1.92 7.32 -10.70
CA GLY A 220 0.57 7.40 -11.24
C GLY A 220 0.42 6.61 -12.53
N LEU A 221 -0.80 6.49 -13.04
CA LEU A 221 -1.07 5.79 -14.29
C LEU A 221 -0.34 6.44 -15.49
N SER A 222 -0.10 7.74 -15.45
CA SER A 222 0.62 8.49 -16.49
C SER A 222 2.07 8.82 -16.09
N GLY A 223 2.71 8.01 -15.24
CA GLY A 223 4.13 8.09 -14.93
C GLY A 223 4.48 8.60 -13.52
N ASN A 224 5.74 8.86 -13.32
CA ASN A 224 6.31 9.28 -12.04
C ASN A 224 5.80 10.65 -11.61
N ILE A 225 5.63 10.81 -10.30
CA ILE A 225 5.22 12.05 -9.66
C ILE A 225 6.31 12.45 -8.66
N PHE A 226 6.82 13.66 -8.83
CA PHE A 226 7.80 14.28 -7.95
C PHE A 226 7.17 15.49 -7.26
N GLY A 227 7.82 15.98 -6.21
CA GLY A 227 7.39 17.18 -5.51
C GLY A 227 8.07 17.34 -4.16
N LYS A 228 7.55 18.24 -3.36
CA LYS A 228 8.07 18.55 -2.04
C LYS A 228 7.36 17.74 -0.95
N ARG A 229 8.09 17.37 0.09
CA ARG A 229 7.54 16.84 1.35
C ARG A 229 7.77 17.84 2.46
N ALA A 230 6.71 18.11 3.23
CA ALA A 230 6.75 18.99 4.38
C ALA A 230 5.75 18.54 5.46
N ARG A 231 5.55 19.30 6.51
CA ARG A 231 4.51 19.05 7.53
C ARG A 231 3.49 20.16 7.58
N VAL A 232 2.23 19.78 7.56
CA VAL A 232 1.11 20.67 7.90
C VAL A 232 0.86 20.56 9.41
N PRO A 233 0.89 21.66 10.17
CA PRO A 233 0.79 21.62 11.63
C PRO A 233 -0.51 20.98 12.13
N LYS A 234 -1.62 21.23 11.45
CA LYS A 234 -2.94 20.72 11.87
C LYS A 234 -3.78 20.29 10.67
N LEU A 235 -4.37 19.09 10.77
CA LEU A 235 -5.44 18.60 9.90
C LEU A 235 -6.64 18.26 10.80
N ILE A 236 -7.81 18.84 10.49
CA ILE A 236 -9.00 18.77 11.33
C ILE A 236 -10.12 18.04 10.57
N LEU A 237 -10.64 16.98 11.19
CA LEU A 237 -11.78 16.19 10.71
C LEU A 237 -12.86 16.20 11.81
N GLY A 238 -13.87 17.06 11.67
CA GLY A 238 -14.85 17.28 12.74
C GLY A 238 -14.16 17.63 14.06
N ASP A 239 -14.42 16.86 15.12
CA ASP A 239 -13.78 17.00 16.42
C ASP A 239 -12.38 16.34 16.53
N TYR A 240 -11.86 15.79 15.41
CA TYR A 240 -10.58 15.11 15.41
C TYR A 240 -9.47 16.02 14.89
N LEU A 241 -8.46 16.23 15.73
CA LEU A 241 -7.24 16.97 15.40
C LEU A 241 -6.08 16.00 15.23
N LEU A 242 -5.44 16.07 14.05
CA LEU A 242 -4.14 15.45 13.79
C LEU A 242 -3.10 16.57 13.72
N LYS A 243 -1.93 16.34 14.34
CA LYS A 243 -0.83 17.32 14.40
C LYS A 243 0.36 16.84 13.61
N ASP A 244 1.16 17.78 13.13
CA ASP A 244 2.43 17.56 12.43
C ASP A 244 2.28 16.54 11.28
N VAL A 245 1.28 16.78 10.44
CA VAL A 245 0.83 15.84 9.41
C VAL A 245 1.81 15.85 8.25
N ASN A 246 2.40 14.69 7.93
CA ASN A 246 3.23 14.54 6.74
C ASN A 246 2.41 14.85 5.50
N THR A 247 2.87 15.83 4.72
CA THR A 247 2.19 16.34 3.55
C THR A 247 3.11 16.36 2.35
N SER A 248 2.60 15.92 1.23
CA SER A 248 3.28 15.96 -0.06
C SER A 248 2.64 17.03 -0.94
N PHE A 249 3.46 17.80 -1.61
CA PHE A 249 3.10 18.86 -2.53
C PHE A 249 3.63 18.49 -3.92
N PRO A 250 2.81 17.80 -4.74
CA PRO A 250 3.24 17.36 -6.06
C PRO A 250 3.49 18.53 -6.99
N GLU A 251 4.38 18.33 -7.97
CA GLU A 251 4.57 19.31 -9.05
C GLU A 251 3.25 19.53 -9.80
N GLU A 252 2.97 20.78 -10.15
CA GLU A 252 1.72 21.19 -10.78
C GLU A 252 1.40 20.39 -12.05
N VAL A 253 2.41 20.13 -12.89
CA VAL A 253 2.25 19.38 -14.14
C VAL A 253 1.66 17.98 -13.93
N ALA A 254 1.95 17.33 -12.81
CA ALA A 254 1.47 15.99 -12.51
C ALA A 254 0.00 15.95 -12.06
N VAL A 255 -0.52 17.07 -11.55
CA VAL A 255 -1.87 17.18 -10.95
C VAL A 255 -2.81 18.15 -11.67
N LEU A 256 -2.35 18.84 -12.71
CA LEU A 256 -3.15 19.84 -13.46
C LEU A 256 -4.56 19.34 -13.79
N LYS A 257 -4.68 18.12 -14.32
CA LYS A 257 -5.97 17.55 -14.70
C LYS A 257 -6.89 17.27 -13.52
N ALA A 258 -6.31 16.75 -12.44
CA ALA A 258 -7.06 16.49 -11.21
C ALA A 258 -7.58 17.80 -10.62
N ARG A 259 -6.78 18.87 -10.65
CA ARG A 259 -7.16 20.20 -10.18
C ARG A 259 -8.24 20.83 -11.03
N PHE A 260 -8.10 20.79 -12.36
CA PHE A 260 -9.06 21.46 -13.26
C PHE A 260 -10.37 20.70 -13.48
N TYR A 261 -10.32 19.37 -13.57
CA TYR A 261 -11.52 18.58 -13.91
C TYR A 261 -12.24 18.02 -12.69
N GLU A 262 -11.62 17.95 -11.54
CA GLU A 262 -12.19 17.37 -10.33
C GLU A 262 -12.41 18.39 -9.22
N ASP A 263 -12.02 19.65 -9.41
CA ASP A 263 -12.15 20.77 -8.45
C ASP A 263 -11.72 20.33 -7.04
N ARG A 264 -10.52 19.77 -6.94
CA ARG A 264 -9.97 19.25 -5.69
C ARG A 264 -8.64 19.93 -5.34
N ASP A 265 -8.46 20.14 -4.04
CA ASP A 265 -7.23 20.74 -3.48
C ASP A 265 -6.18 19.69 -3.12
N GLY A 266 -6.57 18.41 -3.07
CA GLY A 266 -5.62 17.36 -2.70
C GLY A 266 -6.25 15.99 -2.47
N THR A 267 -5.55 15.18 -1.66
CA THR A 267 -5.88 13.78 -1.40
C THR A 267 -5.54 13.38 0.03
N ILE A 268 -6.40 12.62 0.69
CA ILE A 268 -6.04 11.85 1.90
C ILE A 268 -5.85 10.38 1.53
N GLY A 269 -4.69 9.82 1.87
CA GLY A 269 -4.32 8.46 1.52
C GLY A 269 -4.26 7.50 2.70
N GLY A 270 -3.73 6.29 2.44
CA GLY A 270 -3.65 5.18 3.39
C GLY A 270 -2.96 5.53 4.71
N GLY A 271 -1.94 6.40 4.69
CA GLY A 271 -1.28 6.87 5.90
C GLY A 271 -2.20 7.64 6.86
N PHE A 272 -3.19 8.36 6.33
CA PHE A 272 -4.28 8.96 7.09
C PHE A 272 -5.35 7.92 7.44
N LEU A 273 -5.85 7.19 6.45
CA LEU A 273 -6.97 6.27 6.57
C LEU A 273 -6.68 5.14 7.59
N SER A 274 -5.44 4.66 7.65
CA SER A 274 -5.00 3.60 8.57
C SER A 274 -5.16 3.95 10.07
N ARG A 275 -5.40 5.22 10.39
CA ARG A 275 -5.62 5.71 11.77
C ARG A 275 -7.05 5.55 12.25
N PHE A 276 -7.94 5.07 11.36
CA PHE A 276 -9.36 4.95 11.61
C PHE A 276 -9.91 3.55 11.29
N THR A 277 -11.07 3.27 11.80
CA THR A 277 -12.02 2.33 11.21
C THR A 277 -13.00 3.17 10.41
N ILE A 278 -13.07 2.93 9.11
CA ILE A 278 -13.86 3.76 8.18
C ILE A 278 -15.05 2.96 7.68
N THR A 279 -16.21 3.58 7.57
CA THR A 279 -17.38 2.98 6.95
C THR A 279 -17.88 3.89 5.83
N PHE A 280 -17.81 3.38 4.61
CA PHE A 280 -18.30 4.05 3.41
C PHE A 280 -19.72 3.60 3.10
N ASP A 281 -20.62 4.53 2.90
CA ASP A 281 -21.96 4.32 2.34
C ASP A 281 -22.12 5.24 1.13
N TYR A 282 -21.79 4.70 -0.05
CA TYR A 282 -21.89 5.49 -1.28
C TYR A 282 -23.33 5.80 -1.64
N GLY A 283 -24.26 4.86 -1.41
CA GLY A 283 -25.68 5.07 -1.67
C GLY A 283 -26.31 6.14 -0.77
N GLY A 284 -25.85 6.23 0.48
CA GLY A 284 -26.27 7.25 1.45
C GLY A 284 -25.44 8.53 1.41
N SER A 285 -24.40 8.61 0.54
CA SER A 285 -23.45 9.74 0.49
C SER A 285 -22.84 10.07 1.84
N LEU A 286 -22.42 9.04 2.58
CA LEU A 286 -21.92 9.15 3.94
C LEU A 286 -20.61 8.39 4.12
N VAL A 287 -19.66 8.99 4.83
CA VAL A 287 -18.49 8.30 5.37
C VAL A 287 -18.40 8.52 6.87
N ARG A 288 -18.17 7.44 7.61
CA ARG A 288 -17.97 7.46 9.06
C ARG A 288 -16.54 7.12 9.41
N PHE A 289 -15.91 8.00 10.17
CA PHE A 289 -14.58 7.80 10.75
C PHE A 289 -14.70 7.50 12.25
N LYS A 290 -14.02 6.45 12.71
CA LYS A 290 -13.88 6.12 14.12
C LYS A 290 -12.41 5.92 14.42
N LYS A 291 -11.83 6.68 15.36
CA LYS A 291 -10.44 6.52 15.81
C LYS A 291 -10.15 5.07 16.17
N ASN A 292 -9.01 4.55 15.72
CA ASN A 292 -8.48 3.25 16.13
C ASN A 292 -7.20 3.42 16.96
N ARG A 293 -6.52 2.31 17.29
CA ARG A 293 -5.28 2.33 18.09
C ARG A 293 -4.11 3.09 17.45
N ASN A 294 -4.16 3.31 16.14
CA ASN A 294 -3.10 4.01 15.41
C ASN A 294 -3.29 5.54 15.37
N PHE A 295 -4.44 6.05 15.83
CA PHE A 295 -4.78 7.48 15.72
C PHE A 295 -3.73 8.41 16.34
N LYS A 296 -3.17 8.02 17.48
CA LYS A 296 -2.18 8.83 18.24
C LYS A 296 -0.73 8.58 17.79
N LYS A 297 -0.47 7.67 16.85
CA LYS A 297 0.89 7.44 16.36
C LYS A 297 1.42 8.70 15.68
N PRO A 298 2.68 9.10 15.92
CA PRO A 298 3.29 10.22 15.22
C PRO A 298 3.35 9.92 13.71
N PHE A 299 3.60 10.95 12.92
CA PHE A 299 3.91 10.84 11.51
C PHE A 299 5.43 10.89 11.32
N HIS A 300 5.96 9.91 10.62
CA HIS A 300 7.38 9.88 10.26
C HIS A 300 7.52 9.69 8.74
N TYR A 301 8.47 10.38 8.16
CA TYR A 301 8.97 10.06 6.83
C TYR A 301 10.01 8.96 6.93
N ASN A 302 10.48 8.48 5.79
CA ASN A 302 11.66 7.64 5.72
C ASN A 302 12.89 8.46 6.13
N MET A 303 13.40 8.19 7.33
CA MET A 303 14.50 8.89 7.96
C MET A 303 15.86 8.32 7.60
N SER A 304 15.92 7.17 6.90
CA SER A 304 17.18 6.63 6.37
C SER A 304 17.61 7.32 5.08
N GLY A 305 16.66 7.69 4.23
CA GLY A 305 16.88 8.16 2.87
C GLY A 305 17.03 7.05 1.83
N LEU A 306 16.81 5.78 2.20
CA LEU A 306 16.89 4.64 1.29
C LEU A 306 15.54 4.32 0.65
N THR A 307 15.52 4.18 -0.66
CA THR A 307 14.42 3.53 -1.37
C THR A 307 14.87 2.13 -1.78
N LEU A 308 14.10 1.12 -1.36
CA LEU A 308 14.38 -0.28 -1.64
C LEU A 308 13.34 -0.88 -2.57
N GLU A 309 13.79 -1.80 -3.42
CA GLU A 309 12.92 -2.65 -4.24
C GLU A 309 13.31 -4.12 -4.14
N HIS A 310 12.42 -4.98 -4.56
CA HIS A 310 12.65 -6.41 -4.70
C HIS A 310 13.47 -6.65 -5.97
N GLY A 311 14.75 -7.05 -5.80
CA GLY A 311 15.71 -7.24 -6.88
C GLY A 311 15.70 -8.64 -7.50
N GLY A 312 14.68 -9.46 -7.18
CA GLY A 312 14.60 -10.85 -7.61
C GLY A 312 14.70 -11.83 -6.45
N MET A 313 15.05 -13.09 -6.77
CA MET A 313 15.15 -14.19 -5.83
C MET A 313 16.53 -14.83 -5.93
N GLU A 314 17.09 -15.25 -4.78
CA GLU A 314 18.29 -16.07 -4.73
C GLU A 314 18.04 -17.39 -3.99
N LEU A 315 18.85 -18.39 -4.30
CA LEU A 315 18.79 -19.69 -3.65
C LEU A 315 19.72 -19.70 -2.44
N VAL A 316 19.16 -19.74 -1.23
CA VAL A 316 19.90 -19.83 0.02
C VAL A 316 19.89 -21.27 0.54
N LYS A 317 21.08 -21.75 0.94
CA LYS A 317 21.26 -23.04 1.58
C LYS A 317 21.24 -22.85 3.09
N GLU A 318 20.27 -23.44 3.78
CA GLU A 318 20.22 -23.48 5.25
C GLU A 318 20.61 -24.87 5.75
N GLU A 319 21.56 -24.93 6.70
CA GLU A 319 21.95 -26.15 7.36
C GLU A 319 21.07 -26.41 8.59
N ARG A 320 20.50 -27.60 8.66
CA ARG A 320 19.74 -28.04 9.82
C ARG A 320 20.38 -29.32 10.38
N GLN A 321 20.74 -29.29 11.65
CA GLN A 321 21.14 -30.51 12.36
C GLN A 321 19.88 -31.26 12.79
N ALA A 322 19.70 -32.46 12.26
CA ALA A 322 18.63 -33.37 12.67
C ALA A 322 19.26 -34.49 13.51
N ALA A 323 18.74 -34.67 14.72
CA ALA A 323 19.08 -35.82 15.55
C ALA A 323 18.16 -36.99 15.17
N ILE A 324 18.74 -38.05 14.60
CA ILE A 324 18.00 -39.27 14.30
C ILE A 324 18.26 -40.27 15.42
N ASN A 325 17.21 -40.60 16.20
CA ASN A 325 17.24 -41.77 17.08
C ASN A 325 17.08 -43.02 16.22
N LYS A 326 18.13 -43.79 16.05
CA LYS A 326 18.03 -45.13 15.47
C LYS A 326 17.58 -46.09 16.56
N ASN A 327 16.27 -46.33 16.63
CA ASN A 327 15.80 -47.56 17.30
C ASN A 327 16.05 -48.72 16.35
N SER A 328 17.03 -49.54 16.66
CA SER A 328 17.23 -50.80 15.95
C SER A 328 16.27 -51.84 16.56
N ASP A 329 15.16 -52.12 15.85
CA ASP A 329 14.42 -53.39 16.05
C ASP A 329 15.26 -54.55 15.53
N SER A 330 16.08 -55.12 16.39
CA SER A 330 16.62 -56.44 16.19
C SER A 330 16.71 -57.13 17.54
N ARG A 331 15.92 -58.23 17.67
CA ARG A 331 16.01 -59.19 18.75
C ARG A 331 17.42 -59.77 18.82
N SER A 332 18.22 -59.25 19.69
CA SER A 332 19.35 -59.96 20.34
C SER A 332 19.74 -59.17 21.58
N GLU A 333 19.68 -59.82 22.69
CA GLU A 333 20.13 -59.38 23.99
C GLU A 333 21.61 -59.00 23.94
N ALA A 334 21.89 -57.75 24.17
CA ALA A 334 23.03 -57.22 24.95
C ALA A 334 23.23 -55.73 24.64
N LEU A 335 23.08 -54.90 25.67
CA LEU A 335 23.53 -53.50 25.75
C LEU A 335 22.89 -52.54 24.77
N THR A 336 21.77 -51.94 25.17
CA THR A 336 21.14 -50.75 24.57
C THR A 336 22.12 -49.58 24.57
N ARG A 337 22.91 -49.42 23.51
CA ARG A 337 23.55 -48.14 23.17
C ARG A 337 22.57 -47.36 22.34
N ASN A 338 21.88 -46.43 22.96
CA ASN A 338 21.21 -45.32 22.23
C ASN A 338 22.28 -44.51 21.54
N SER A 339 22.53 -44.75 20.26
CA SER A 339 23.42 -43.91 19.46
C SER A 339 22.55 -42.80 18.83
N ILE A 340 22.81 -41.58 19.26
CA ILE A 340 22.27 -40.38 18.57
C ILE A 340 23.19 -40.11 17.39
N SER A 341 22.70 -40.31 16.19
CA SER A 341 23.37 -39.89 14.96
C SER A 341 22.91 -38.48 14.61
N ILE A 342 23.85 -37.54 14.57
CA ILE A 342 23.57 -36.17 14.08
C ILE A 342 23.85 -36.19 12.58
N THR A 343 22.81 -36.00 11.79
CA THR A 343 22.90 -35.80 10.33
C THR A 343 22.67 -34.33 10.01
N THR A 344 23.50 -33.79 9.11
CA THR A 344 23.26 -32.45 8.56
C THR A 344 22.35 -32.56 7.37
N GLU A 345 21.18 -31.99 7.48
CA GLU A 345 20.21 -31.80 6.38
C GLU A 345 20.37 -30.41 5.78
N PHE A 346 20.27 -30.30 4.48
CA PHE A 346 20.33 -29.03 3.77
C PHE A 346 18.96 -28.68 3.20
N ASN A 347 18.44 -27.55 3.60
CA ASN A 347 17.24 -26.97 3.01
C ASN A 347 17.65 -25.86 2.02
N PHE A 348 17.14 -25.93 0.81
CA PHE A 348 17.30 -24.88 -0.19
C PHE A 348 16.00 -24.10 -0.30
N THR A 349 16.07 -22.77 -0.10
CA THR A 349 14.91 -21.90 -0.13
C THR A 349 15.21 -20.73 -1.05
N LEU A 350 14.26 -20.40 -1.95
CA LEU A 350 14.28 -19.15 -2.72
C LEU A 350 13.86 -18.00 -1.79
N VAL A 351 14.75 -17.02 -1.66
CA VAL A 351 14.54 -15.86 -0.80
C VAL A 351 14.63 -14.55 -1.59
N PRO A 352 13.91 -13.49 -1.18
CA PRO A 352 13.95 -12.21 -1.86
C PRO A 352 15.31 -11.52 -1.68
N ILE A 353 15.76 -10.87 -2.74
CA ILE A 353 16.87 -9.91 -2.74
C ILE A 353 16.27 -8.51 -2.64
N TYR A 354 16.87 -7.63 -1.84
CA TYR A 354 16.49 -6.22 -1.72
C TYR A 354 17.62 -5.33 -2.23
N ILE A 355 17.31 -4.49 -3.21
CA ILE A 355 18.24 -3.60 -3.88
C ILE A 355 17.89 -2.15 -3.54
N VAL A 356 18.92 -1.35 -3.32
CA VAL A 356 18.82 0.11 -3.18
C VAL A 356 18.62 0.71 -4.57
N VAL A 357 17.46 1.33 -4.82
CA VAL A 357 17.13 1.95 -6.11
C VAL A 357 17.24 3.47 -6.10
N ASP A 358 17.31 4.06 -4.90
CA ASP A 358 17.53 5.49 -4.73
C ASP A 358 18.08 5.78 -3.34
N VAL A 359 18.97 6.75 -3.24
CA VAL A 359 19.55 7.24 -1.97
C VAL A 359 19.45 8.75 -1.94
N ARG A 360 18.56 9.27 -1.10
CA ARG A 360 18.36 10.72 -0.97
C ARG A 360 19.66 11.41 -0.54
N GLU A 361 20.05 12.42 -1.28
CA GLU A 361 21.25 13.23 -1.03
C GLU A 361 21.25 13.82 0.39
N GLY A 362 22.39 13.80 1.06
CA GLY A 362 22.56 14.30 2.43
C GLY A 362 21.86 13.48 3.51
N SER A 363 21.23 12.36 3.16
CA SER A 363 20.55 11.46 4.12
C SER A 363 21.56 10.67 4.98
N PRO A 364 21.12 10.12 6.13
CA PRO A 364 21.98 9.26 6.95
C PRO A 364 22.59 8.09 6.19
N ALA A 365 21.86 7.49 5.25
CA ALA A 365 22.36 6.39 4.43
C ALA A 365 23.41 6.87 3.41
N ALA A 366 23.18 8.01 2.74
CA ALA A 366 24.14 8.62 1.82
C ALA A 366 25.46 8.96 2.55
N LEU A 367 25.36 9.58 3.73
CA LEU A 367 26.53 9.90 4.56
C LEU A 367 27.26 8.67 5.08
N ALA A 368 26.60 7.53 5.20
CA ALA A 368 27.21 6.24 5.53
C ALA A 368 27.82 5.54 4.32
N GLY A 369 27.77 6.15 3.12
CA GLY A 369 28.39 5.63 1.90
C GLY A 369 27.57 4.58 1.14
N ILE A 370 26.26 4.48 1.41
CA ILE A 370 25.37 3.61 0.63
C ILE A 370 25.05 4.31 -0.69
N VAL A 371 25.00 3.57 -1.78
CA VAL A 371 24.71 4.04 -3.13
C VAL A 371 23.65 3.18 -3.81
N GLU A 372 23.15 3.63 -4.94
CA GLU A 372 22.25 2.85 -5.80
C GLU A 372 22.91 1.54 -6.24
N ASN A 373 22.09 0.52 -6.41
CA ASN A 373 22.45 -0.87 -6.73
C ASN A 373 23.16 -1.64 -5.61
N ASP A 374 23.34 -1.08 -4.40
CA ASP A 374 23.74 -1.89 -3.25
C ASP A 374 22.66 -2.91 -2.92
N GLU A 375 23.08 -4.18 -2.71
CA GLU A 375 22.19 -5.23 -2.22
C GLU A 375 22.19 -5.25 -0.69
N ILE A 376 21.03 -5.24 -0.06
CA ILE A 376 20.90 -5.35 1.40
C ILE A 376 20.90 -6.82 1.82
N VAL A 377 22.01 -7.28 2.40
CA VAL A 377 22.20 -8.69 2.82
C VAL A 377 21.74 -8.91 4.26
N ASN A 378 22.00 -7.95 5.16
CA ASN A 378 21.68 -8.08 6.58
C ASN A 378 21.18 -6.75 7.16
N VAL A 379 20.22 -6.84 8.07
CA VAL A 379 19.64 -5.69 8.77
C VAL A 379 19.60 -5.98 10.27
N ASN A 380 20.33 -5.19 11.06
CA ASN A 380 20.41 -5.32 12.51
C ASN A 380 20.75 -6.76 12.97
N GLY A 381 21.71 -7.41 12.30
CA GLY A 381 22.18 -8.76 12.65
C GLY A 381 21.30 -9.90 12.13
N LYS A 382 20.25 -9.62 11.38
CA LYS A 382 19.37 -10.64 10.78
C LYS A 382 19.46 -10.58 9.25
N PRO A 383 19.46 -11.73 8.53
CA PRO A 383 19.39 -11.74 7.08
C PRO A 383 18.22 -10.90 6.56
N ALA A 384 18.45 -10.09 5.53
CA ALA A 384 17.45 -9.17 4.99
C ALA A 384 16.20 -9.90 4.48
N TYR A 385 16.36 -11.09 3.88
CA TYR A 385 15.25 -11.90 3.39
C TYR A 385 14.26 -12.37 4.48
N ARG A 386 14.63 -12.30 5.76
CA ARG A 386 13.71 -12.57 6.88
C ARG A 386 12.74 -11.44 7.18
N TYR A 387 12.94 -10.29 6.55
CA TYR A 387 11.99 -9.19 6.56
C TYR A 387 11.18 -9.19 5.27
N LYS A 388 9.96 -8.73 5.33
CA LYS A 388 9.22 -8.28 4.14
C LYS A 388 9.63 -6.85 3.82
N LEU A 389 9.63 -6.45 2.56
CA LEU A 389 10.05 -5.11 2.14
C LEU A 389 9.35 -3.99 2.92
N TYR A 390 8.02 -4.10 3.10
CA TYR A 390 7.26 -3.13 3.87
C TYR A 390 7.68 -3.04 5.36
N GLN A 391 8.26 -4.10 5.93
CA GLN A 391 8.80 -4.07 7.30
C GLN A 391 10.11 -3.29 7.35
N LEU A 392 10.95 -3.37 6.32
CA LEU A 392 12.16 -2.55 6.17
C LEU A 392 11.79 -1.07 6.01
N ILE A 393 10.83 -0.76 5.14
CA ILE A 393 10.31 0.60 4.95
C ILE A 393 9.75 1.15 6.28
N SER A 394 8.99 0.34 7.01
CA SER A 394 8.47 0.72 8.33
C SER A 394 9.57 0.91 9.37
N LEU A 395 10.65 0.10 9.32
CA LEU A 395 11.81 0.24 10.20
C LEU A 395 12.51 1.58 9.97
N PHE A 396 12.68 1.99 8.71
CA PHE A 396 13.34 3.25 8.33
C PHE A 396 12.49 4.49 8.62
N SER A 397 11.21 4.30 8.93
CA SER A 397 10.27 5.36 9.32
C SER A 397 9.83 5.21 10.79
N SER A 398 10.60 4.51 11.66
CA SER A 398 10.10 4.12 12.98
C SER A 398 10.30 5.20 14.05
N GLU A 399 11.53 5.46 14.45
CA GLU A 399 11.89 6.34 15.58
C GLU A 399 13.16 7.10 15.24
N GLU A 400 13.19 8.39 15.58
CA GLU A 400 14.39 9.21 15.44
C GLU A 400 15.52 8.65 16.34
N ASP A 401 16.76 8.89 15.92
CA ASP A 401 18.00 8.41 16.54
C ASP A 401 18.17 6.88 16.64
N LYS A 402 17.21 6.10 16.12
CA LYS A 402 17.36 4.65 16.08
C LYS A 402 18.52 4.24 15.20
N ARG A 403 19.44 3.49 15.77
CA ARG A 403 20.59 2.94 15.05
C ARG A 403 20.16 1.84 14.10
N ILE A 404 20.58 1.95 12.84
CA ILE A 404 20.44 0.93 11.80
C ILE A 404 21.84 0.42 11.44
N SER A 405 22.03 -0.90 11.45
CA SER A 405 23.24 -1.57 10.98
C SER A 405 22.88 -2.44 9.79
N LEU A 406 23.56 -2.23 8.67
CA LEU A 406 23.36 -2.98 7.44
C LEU A 406 24.65 -3.69 7.04
N HIS A 407 24.52 -4.88 6.46
CA HIS A 407 25.54 -5.41 5.57
C HIS A 407 25.02 -5.24 4.15
N ILE A 408 25.78 -4.54 3.35
CA ILE A 408 25.51 -4.33 1.93
C ILE A 408 26.50 -5.15 1.11
N LYS A 409 26.05 -5.61 -0.06
CA LYS A 409 26.91 -6.26 -1.04
C LYS A 409 27.01 -5.33 -2.26
N ARG A 410 28.25 -4.97 -2.60
CA ARG A 410 28.62 -4.12 -3.73
C ARG A 410 29.76 -4.80 -4.47
N ASP A 411 29.65 -4.97 -5.78
CA ASP A 411 30.67 -5.60 -6.63
C ASP A 411 31.14 -6.98 -6.10
N GLY A 412 30.23 -7.72 -5.46
CA GLY A 412 30.51 -9.03 -4.86
C GLY A 412 31.11 -8.99 -3.44
N GLU A 413 31.50 -7.82 -2.94
CA GLU A 413 32.05 -7.66 -1.59
C GLU A 413 31.01 -7.23 -0.56
N ILE A 414 31.09 -7.78 0.64
CA ILE A 414 30.20 -7.43 1.76
C ILE A 414 30.86 -6.35 2.62
N GLN A 415 30.17 -5.22 2.74
CA GLN A 415 30.58 -4.08 3.57
C GLN A 415 29.58 -3.89 4.71
N LYS A 416 30.08 -3.53 5.89
CA LYS A 416 29.26 -3.20 7.05
C LYS A 416 29.15 -1.69 7.19
N VAL A 417 27.93 -1.18 7.15
CA VAL A 417 27.62 0.23 7.33
C VAL A 417 26.63 0.43 8.48
N ALA A 418 26.68 1.58 9.14
CA ALA A 418 25.73 1.90 10.20
C ALA A 418 25.48 3.40 10.25
N PHE A 419 24.24 3.77 10.54
CA PHE A 419 23.80 5.15 10.72
C PHE A 419 22.65 5.21 11.70
N ASN A 420 22.36 6.40 12.20
CA ASN A 420 21.16 6.66 13.01
C ASN A 420 20.10 7.30 12.12
N LEU A 421 18.84 6.89 12.30
CA LEU A 421 17.69 7.53 11.65
C LEU A 421 17.60 8.98 12.12
N LYS A 422 17.42 9.92 11.18
CA LYS A 422 17.35 11.34 11.50
C LYS A 422 16.13 11.96 10.85
N SER A 423 15.33 12.64 11.67
CA SER A 423 14.24 13.48 11.16
C SER A 423 14.80 14.59 10.29
N LEU A 424 14.08 14.97 9.27
CA LEU A 424 14.50 16.01 8.34
C LEU A 424 14.05 17.39 8.80
N PHE A 425 13.04 17.44 9.65
CA PHE A 425 12.47 18.63 10.29
C PHE A 425 11.64 18.28 11.53
#